data_8603df8921b66199ffb5f900f81aa3a2
#
_entry.id   8603df8921b66199ffb5f900f81aa3a2
#
_cell.length_a   1.000
_cell.length_b   1.000
_cell.length_c   1.000
_cell.angle_alpha   90.00
_cell.angle_beta   90.00
_cell.angle_gamma   90.00
#
_symmetry.space_group_name_H-M   'P 1'
#
loop_
_entity.id
_entity.type
_entity.pdbx_description
1 polymer ?
#
loop_
_entity_poly.entity_id
_entity_poly.type
_entity_poly.pdbx_seq_one_letter_code
_entity_poly.pdbx_strand_id
1 'polypeptide(L)'
;MIQMSGFARSGKPLFQCLIKMKRVGKMKKLIALSLVLILALLLVSCGSSGSTKYHVGVSQLAQHPALDAATQGFIDALTEKLGDSVQIEVKNASGDAGACTTIAQSFVSDGVDLIMANATSALSAAASATADIPILGTSITEYGVALDLENFSGVTGRNVSGTSDLAPLDGQAQLLHDLFPDAKSVGILYCSGEPNSRYQVTEITVFLNAYGYEVKEFSFTDSNDVAPVTQQACDESDVIYIPTDNTAADCAETINNIALVAKTPIIAGEEGICHGCGVATLTISYYDIGYATGLMAYEILANGADVSQMPIEYAPEFVKKYNPAIADQYGLVFGEEFETVE
;
A
#
# COMPACT_ATOMS: atom_id res chain seq x y z
N MET A 1 18.38 -89.27 77.47
CA MET A 1 16.92 -89.14 77.77
C MET A 1 16.35 -87.98 76.96
N ILE A 2 15.42 -88.26 76.16
CA ILE A 2 14.76 -87.48 75.08
C ILE A 2 13.93 -86.35 75.65
N GLN A 3 13.91 -85.18 75.09
CA GLN A 3 12.65 -84.41 75.03
C GLN A 3 12.59 -83.53 73.78
N MET A 4 11.57 -83.78 73.00
CA MET A 4 11.14 -82.97 71.82
C MET A 4 10.27 -81.81 72.29
N SER A 5 10.40 -80.67 71.64
CA SER A 5 9.38 -79.63 71.63
C SER A 5 9.59 -78.82 70.39
N GLY A 6 8.78 -78.71 69.50
CA GLY A 6 7.50 -78.14 69.27
C GLY A 6 7.64 -76.99 68.28
N PHE A 7 7.37 -77.30 66.99
CA PHE A 7 7.44 -76.30 65.87
C PHE A 7 6.11 -75.55 65.75
N ALA A 8 6.04 -74.26 66.05
CA ALA A 8 4.91 -73.39 65.74
C ALA A 8 5.18 -72.65 64.43
N ARG A 9 4.46 -72.93 63.34
CA ARG A 9 4.42 -72.24 62.05
C ARG A 9 3.61 -70.99 62.20
N SER A 10 4.26 -69.83 62.02
CA SER A 10 3.61 -68.52 61.88
C SER A 10 3.27 -68.24 60.42
N GLY A 11 1.97 -68.25 60.11
CA GLY A 11 1.42 -68.07 58.76
C GLY A 11 1.28 -66.57 58.30
N LYS A 12 2.30 -65.72 58.49
CA LYS A 12 2.18 -64.28 58.18
C LYS A 12 2.92 -63.74 56.98
N PRO A 13 3.81 -64.40 56.21
CA PRO A 13 4.49 -63.70 55.12
C PRO A 13 3.73 -63.69 53.78
N LEU A 14 2.82 -64.56 53.47
CA LEU A 14 2.16 -64.63 52.17
C LEU A 14 1.09 -63.50 51.94
N PHE A 15 0.40 -63.08 52.97
CA PHE A 15 -0.68 -62.15 52.89
C PHE A 15 -0.13 -60.68 52.66
N GLN A 16 1.01 -60.32 53.22
CA GLN A 16 1.66 -59.07 53.06
C GLN A 16 2.29 -58.89 51.61
N CYS A 17 2.74 -60.01 51.03
CA CYS A 17 3.29 -60.05 49.69
C CYS A 17 2.19 -59.83 48.63
N LEU A 18 1.02 -60.41 48.79
CA LEU A 18 -0.13 -60.22 47.90
C LEU A 18 -0.74 -58.80 47.93
N ILE A 19 -0.73 -58.12 49.09
CA ILE A 19 -1.18 -56.76 49.23
C ILE A 19 -0.19 -55.78 48.57
N LYS A 20 1.12 -56.04 48.71
CA LYS A 20 2.18 -55.22 48.05
C LYS A 20 2.13 -55.37 46.54
N MET A 21 1.89 -56.59 45.99
CA MET A 21 1.75 -56.80 44.54
C MET A 21 0.48 -56.15 43.97
N LYS A 22 -0.67 -56.15 44.66
CA LYS A 22 -1.87 -55.42 44.21
C LYS A 22 -1.73 -53.91 44.25
N ARG A 23 -0.95 -53.33 45.21
CA ARG A 23 -0.65 -51.91 45.27
C ARG A 23 0.27 -51.47 44.12
N VAL A 24 1.32 -52.26 43.80
CA VAL A 24 2.23 -51.96 42.66
C VAL A 24 1.51 -52.04 41.31
N GLY A 25 0.55 -53.02 41.17
CA GLY A 25 -0.26 -53.08 39.93
C GLY A 25 -1.24 -51.93 39.77
N LYS A 26 -1.85 -51.42 40.86
CA LYS A 26 -2.68 -50.22 40.83
C LYS A 26 -1.86 -48.95 40.54
N MET A 27 -0.66 -48.82 41.11
CA MET A 27 0.24 -47.71 40.90
C MET A 27 0.77 -47.66 39.45
N LYS A 28 1.11 -48.81 38.84
CA LYS A 28 1.51 -48.90 37.41
C LYS A 28 0.35 -48.50 36.47
N LYS A 29 -0.89 -48.90 36.81
CA LYS A 29 -2.10 -48.47 36.03
C LYS A 29 -2.38 -46.97 36.16
N LEU A 30 -2.20 -46.39 37.36
CA LEU A 30 -2.33 -44.94 37.57
C LEU A 30 -1.25 -44.14 36.84
N ILE A 31 0.00 -44.60 36.84
CA ILE A 31 1.11 -43.97 36.09
C ILE A 31 0.89 -44.10 34.58
N ALA A 32 0.42 -45.26 34.10
CA ALA A 32 0.07 -45.43 32.70
C ALA A 32 -1.09 -44.52 32.26
N LEU A 33 -2.11 -44.37 33.12
CA LEU A 33 -3.25 -43.47 32.84
C LEU A 33 -2.85 -41.99 32.86
N SER A 34 -1.96 -41.59 33.78
CA SER A 34 -1.44 -40.21 33.81
C SER A 34 -0.50 -39.92 32.62
N LEU A 35 0.28 -40.89 32.15
CA LEU A 35 1.09 -40.76 30.96
C LEU A 35 0.24 -40.59 29.68
N VAL A 36 -0.84 -41.36 29.58
CA VAL A 36 -1.81 -41.26 28.47
C VAL A 36 -2.53 -39.90 28.49
N LEU A 37 -2.88 -39.40 29.68
CA LEU A 37 -3.53 -38.09 29.84
C LEU A 37 -2.56 -36.93 29.49
N ILE A 38 -1.29 -37.06 29.87
CA ILE A 38 -0.23 -36.08 29.51
C ILE A 38 0.04 -36.15 28.02
N LEU A 39 0.07 -37.33 27.41
CA LEU A 39 0.24 -37.48 25.96
C LEU A 39 -0.95 -36.91 25.16
N ALA A 40 -2.18 -37.11 25.70
CA ALA A 40 -3.40 -36.51 25.13
C ALA A 40 -3.41 -34.96 25.25
N LEU A 41 -2.89 -34.41 26.37
CA LEU A 41 -2.74 -32.98 26.56
C LEU A 41 -1.63 -32.38 25.65
N LEU A 42 -0.60 -33.13 25.34
CA LEU A 42 0.45 -32.72 24.38
C LEU A 42 -0.05 -32.73 22.91
N LEU A 43 -1.03 -33.60 22.60
CA LEU A 43 -1.66 -33.62 21.26
C LEU A 43 -2.69 -32.51 21.07
N VAL A 44 -3.24 -31.93 22.13
CA VAL A 44 -4.14 -30.76 22.08
C VAL A 44 -3.34 -29.44 22.03
N SER A 45 -2.05 -29.46 22.40
CA SER A 45 -1.15 -28.29 22.32
C SER A 45 -0.46 -28.12 20.94
N CYS A 46 -0.74 -28.98 19.94
CA CYS A 46 -0.62 -28.60 18.54
C CYS A 46 -1.84 -27.72 18.19
N GLY A 47 -1.93 -26.59 18.88
CA GLY A 47 -2.75 -25.46 18.46
C GLY A 47 -2.37 -25.12 17.04
N SER A 48 -3.34 -24.99 16.19
CA SER A 48 -3.26 -24.50 14.83
C SER A 48 -2.22 -23.37 14.72
N SER A 49 -1.00 -23.68 14.29
CA SER A 49 -0.30 -22.75 13.41
C SER A 49 -1.27 -22.61 12.24
N GLY A 50 -2.01 -21.51 12.17
CA GLY A 50 -2.83 -21.21 11.03
C GLY A 50 -1.91 -21.35 9.81
N SER A 51 -2.16 -22.36 8.99
CA SER A 51 -1.43 -22.44 7.74
C SER A 51 -1.84 -21.21 6.99
N THR A 52 -0.89 -20.35 6.67
CA THR A 52 -1.08 -19.24 5.74
C THR A 52 -1.84 -19.80 4.55
N LYS A 53 -3.02 -19.27 4.28
CA LYS A 53 -3.89 -19.77 3.22
C LYS A 53 -3.67 -19.00 1.93
N TYR A 54 -3.31 -17.71 2.08
CA TYR A 54 -3.12 -16.80 0.94
C TYR A 54 -1.75 -16.15 1.02
N HIS A 55 -1.09 -16.06 -0.13
CA HIS A 55 0.16 -15.34 -0.32
C HIS A 55 -0.07 -14.18 -1.28
N VAL A 56 0.16 -12.96 -0.80
CA VAL A 56 -0.07 -11.71 -1.56
C VAL A 56 1.25 -10.98 -1.75
N GLY A 57 1.55 -10.65 -3.00
CA GLY A 57 2.70 -9.83 -3.35
C GLY A 57 2.31 -8.36 -3.52
N VAL A 58 3.04 -7.45 -2.90
CA VAL A 58 2.89 -6.00 -3.07
C VAL A 58 4.10 -5.46 -3.81
N SER A 59 3.88 -4.91 -5.01
CA SER A 59 4.89 -4.22 -5.81
C SER A 59 4.69 -2.71 -5.68
N GLN A 60 5.52 -2.04 -4.89
CA GLN A 60 5.49 -0.59 -4.71
C GLN A 60 6.58 0.06 -5.57
N LEU A 61 6.24 1.09 -6.36
CA LEU A 61 7.19 1.75 -7.27
C LEU A 61 8.31 2.47 -6.51
N ALA A 62 7.94 3.32 -5.56
CA ALA A 62 8.88 4.18 -4.84
C ALA A 62 8.50 4.29 -3.37
N GLN A 63 9.39 4.85 -2.54
CA GLN A 63 9.11 5.10 -1.14
C GLN A 63 8.90 6.59 -0.92
N HIS A 64 7.65 7.00 -0.81
CA HIS A 64 7.23 8.34 -0.42
C HIS A 64 5.86 8.28 0.28
N PRO A 65 5.45 9.33 1.02
CA PRO A 65 4.31 9.27 1.94
C PRO A 65 3.01 8.72 1.32
N ALA A 66 2.66 9.14 0.09
CA ALA A 66 1.42 8.70 -0.56
C ALA A 66 1.40 7.19 -0.83
N LEU A 67 2.47 6.63 -1.46
CA LEU A 67 2.53 5.20 -1.74
C LEU A 67 2.67 4.36 -0.46
N ASP A 68 3.39 4.85 0.54
CA ASP A 68 3.53 4.17 1.84
C ASP A 68 2.17 4.10 2.55
N ALA A 69 1.37 5.18 2.53
CA ALA A 69 0.03 5.22 3.10
C ALA A 69 -0.93 4.24 2.37
N ALA A 70 -0.90 4.19 1.03
CA ALA A 70 -1.71 3.25 0.26
C ALA A 70 -1.33 1.78 0.54
N THR A 71 -0.04 1.47 0.62
CA THR A 71 0.43 0.14 1.01
C THR A 71 -0.01 -0.22 2.42
N GLN A 72 0.07 0.71 3.37
CA GLN A 72 -0.37 0.46 4.75
C GLN A 72 -1.87 0.21 4.82
N GLY A 73 -2.70 1.03 4.16
CA GLY A 73 -4.15 0.82 4.10
C GLY A 73 -4.53 -0.56 3.55
N PHE A 74 -3.85 -1.00 2.48
CA PHE A 74 -4.03 -2.33 1.91
C PHE A 74 -3.71 -3.46 2.90
N ILE A 75 -2.57 -3.35 3.59
CA ILE A 75 -2.12 -4.32 4.59
C ILE A 75 -3.12 -4.39 5.76
N ASP A 76 -3.56 -3.23 6.26
CA ASP A 76 -4.47 -3.14 7.39
C ASP A 76 -5.82 -3.79 7.06
N ALA A 77 -6.39 -3.50 5.89
CA ALA A 77 -7.66 -4.09 5.44
C ALA A 77 -7.57 -5.61 5.33
N LEU A 78 -6.52 -6.15 4.69
CA LEU A 78 -6.36 -7.59 4.58
C LEU A 78 -6.06 -8.26 5.91
N THR A 79 -5.27 -7.65 6.77
CA THR A 79 -4.96 -8.18 8.11
C THR A 79 -6.21 -8.18 8.99
N GLU A 80 -7.04 -7.14 8.92
CA GLU A 80 -8.31 -7.08 9.63
C GLU A 80 -9.26 -8.22 9.21
N LYS A 81 -9.33 -8.51 7.91
CA LYS A 81 -10.26 -9.49 7.35
C LYS A 81 -9.77 -10.94 7.45
N LEU A 82 -8.49 -11.18 7.26
CA LEU A 82 -7.92 -12.51 7.09
C LEU A 82 -7.02 -12.95 8.27
N GLY A 83 -6.52 -12.02 9.09
CA GLY A 83 -5.63 -12.30 10.21
C GLY A 83 -4.43 -13.15 9.78
N ASP A 84 -4.14 -14.20 10.51
CA ASP A 84 -3.01 -15.12 10.26
C ASP A 84 -3.17 -15.98 8.98
N SER A 85 -4.30 -15.87 8.28
CA SER A 85 -4.54 -16.62 7.04
C SER A 85 -3.90 -15.99 5.80
N VAL A 86 -3.40 -14.75 5.89
CA VAL A 86 -2.71 -14.07 4.79
C VAL A 86 -1.25 -13.80 5.14
N GLN A 87 -0.37 -14.02 4.18
CA GLN A 87 1.01 -13.56 4.19
C GLN A 87 1.17 -12.49 3.11
N ILE A 88 1.66 -11.33 3.48
CA ILE A 88 1.88 -10.21 2.56
C ILE A 88 3.37 -9.95 2.45
N GLU A 89 3.89 -9.98 1.22
CA GLU A 89 5.27 -9.68 0.91
C GLU A 89 5.35 -8.36 0.15
N VAL A 90 6.02 -7.35 0.71
CA VAL A 90 6.18 -6.03 0.08
C VAL A 90 7.56 -5.92 -0.53
N LYS A 91 7.63 -5.58 -1.82
CA LYS A 91 8.87 -5.27 -2.54
C LYS A 91 8.78 -3.86 -3.12
N ASN A 92 9.86 -3.07 -2.93
CA ASN A 92 9.96 -1.70 -3.42
C ASN A 92 10.94 -1.62 -4.59
N ALA A 93 10.53 -0.96 -5.67
CA ALA A 93 11.31 -0.83 -6.89
C ALA A 93 12.26 0.39 -6.88
N SER A 94 12.24 1.20 -5.82
CA SER A 94 13.12 2.37 -5.65
C SER A 94 13.07 3.37 -6.83
N GLY A 95 11.87 3.56 -7.41
CA GLY A 95 11.65 4.46 -8.55
C GLY A 95 12.00 3.86 -9.92
N ASP A 96 12.48 2.62 -9.98
CA ASP A 96 12.90 1.97 -11.23
C ASP A 96 11.79 1.09 -11.83
N ALA A 97 11.25 1.49 -12.97
CA ALA A 97 10.24 0.73 -13.69
C ALA A 97 10.75 -0.67 -14.16
N GLY A 98 12.07 -0.81 -14.43
CA GLY A 98 12.69 -2.10 -14.74
C GLY A 98 12.70 -3.04 -13.53
N ALA A 99 12.91 -2.49 -12.33
CA ALA A 99 12.81 -3.24 -11.08
C ALA A 99 11.37 -3.70 -10.83
N CYS A 100 10.34 -2.91 -11.17
CA CYS A 100 8.93 -3.33 -11.11
C CYS A 100 8.70 -4.61 -11.94
N THR A 101 9.29 -4.70 -13.14
CA THR A 101 9.21 -5.91 -13.97
C THR A 101 9.85 -7.12 -13.29
N THR A 102 11.01 -6.95 -12.68
CA THR A 102 11.70 -8.02 -11.95
C THR A 102 10.89 -8.48 -10.73
N ILE A 103 10.29 -7.54 -9.98
CA ILE A 103 9.43 -7.82 -8.83
C ILE A 103 8.19 -8.62 -9.28
N ALA A 104 7.50 -8.16 -10.32
CA ALA A 104 6.31 -8.83 -10.86
C ALA A 104 6.62 -10.27 -11.29
N GLN A 105 7.73 -10.48 -12.03
CA GLN A 105 8.18 -11.80 -12.44
C GLN A 105 8.51 -12.71 -11.25
N SER A 106 9.08 -12.15 -10.16
CA SER A 106 9.35 -12.94 -8.97
C SER A 106 8.06 -13.40 -8.31
N PHE A 107 7.05 -12.54 -8.17
CA PHE A 107 5.75 -12.93 -7.60
C PHE A 107 5.04 -14.00 -8.45
N VAL A 108 5.12 -13.89 -9.78
CA VAL A 108 4.60 -14.95 -10.67
C VAL A 108 5.33 -16.27 -10.44
N SER A 109 6.66 -16.25 -10.31
CA SER A 109 7.47 -17.46 -10.06
C SER A 109 7.20 -18.06 -8.68
N ASP A 110 6.95 -17.23 -7.69
CA ASP A 110 6.63 -17.63 -6.32
C ASP A 110 5.19 -18.15 -6.19
N GLY A 111 4.36 -17.93 -7.23
CA GLY A 111 2.97 -18.42 -7.29
C GLY A 111 2.08 -17.74 -6.27
N VAL A 112 2.18 -16.41 -6.12
CA VAL A 112 1.31 -15.65 -5.22
C VAL A 112 -0.16 -15.73 -5.68
N ASP A 113 -1.10 -15.65 -4.74
CA ASP A 113 -2.53 -15.74 -5.02
C ASP A 113 -3.11 -14.42 -5.56
N LEU A 114 -2.43 -13.29 -5.29
CA LEU A 114 -2.81 -11.95 -5.75
C LEU A 114 -1.59 -11.03 -5.75
N ILE A 115 -1.52 -10.12 -6.73
CA ILE A 115 -0.53 -9.05 -6.78
C ILE A 115 -1.26 -7.72 -6.55
N MET A 116 -0.81 -6.93 -5.55
CA MET A 116 -1.15 -5.52 -5.44
C MET A 116 -0.02 -4.71 -6.08
N ALA A 117 -0.39 -3.85 -7.02
CA ALA A 117 0.53 -2.98 -7.73
C ALA A 117 0.28 -1.52 -7.33
N ASN A 118 1.24 -0.91 -6.67
CA ASN A 118 1.16 0.47 -6.17
C ASN A 118 1.95 1.41 -7.09
N ALA A 119 1.23 2.24 -7.81
CA ALA A 119 1.61 3.13 -8.90
C ALA A 119 1.59 2.51 -10.31
N THR A 120 1.44 3.40 -11.32
CA THR A 120 1.24 3.05 -12.74
C THR A 120 2.30 2.11 -13.30
N SER A 121 3.58 2.36 -13.05
CA SER A 121 4.66 1.50 -13.56
C SER A 121 4.64 0.10 -12.95
N ALA A 122 4.28 -0.03 -11.67
CA ALA A 122 4.11 -1.32 -11.01
C ALA A 122 2.91 -2.09 -11.59
N LEU A 123 1.80 -1.40 -11.88
CA LEU A 123 0.62 -2.01 -12.51
C LEU A 123 0.93 -2.51 -13.92
N SER A 124 1.55 -1.68 -14.75
CA SER A 124 1.93 -2.05 -16.13
C SER A 124 2.87 -3.26 -16.16
N ALA A 125 3.82 -3.30 -15.22
CA ALA A 125 4.75 -4.42 -15.07
C ALA A 125 4.04 -5.71 -14.64
N ALA A 126 3.15 -5.65 -13.64
CA ALA A 126 2.38 -6.79 -13.17
C ALA A 126 1.44 -7.33 -14.26
N ALA A 127 0.70 -6.47 -14.95
CA ALA A 127 -0.20 -6.84 -16.04
C ALA A 127 0.54 -7.46 -17.23
N SER A 128 1.79 -7.04 -17.46
CA SER A 128 2.65 -7.64 -18.50
C SER A 128 3.22 -9.00 -18.09
N ALA A 129 3.38 -9.26 -16.78
CA ALA A 129 3.99 -10.48 -16.27
C ALA A 129 3.03 -11.68 -16.20
N THR A 130 1.73 -11.44 -16.00
CA THR A 130 0.73 -12.50 -15.87
C THR A 130 -0.65 -12.09 -16.35
N ALA A 131 -1.36 -13.06 -16.95
CA ALA A 131 -2.78 -12.94 -17.27
C ALA A 131 -3.66 -13.81 -16.35
N ASP A 132 -3.05 -14.60 -15.44
CA ASP A 132 -3.73 -15.61 -14.63
C ASP A 132 -3.89 -15.17 -13.18
N ILE A 133 -2.86 -14.54 -12.58
CA ILE A 133 -2.91 -14.08 -11.20
C ILE A 133 -3.73 -12.78 -11.15
N PRO A 134 -4.72 -12.67 -10.25
CA PRO A 134 -5.44 -11.42 -10.01
C PRO A 134 -4.50 -10.27 -9.63
N ILE A 135 -4.71 -9.10 -10.24
CA ILE A 135 -3.93 -7.90 -9.98
C ILE A 135 -4.88 -6.80 -9.52
N LEU A 136 -4.55 -6.16 -8.41
CA LEU A 136 -5.22 -4.95 -7.97
C LEU A 136 -4.25 -3.78 -7.97
N GLY A 137 -4.59 -2.73 -8.75
CA GLY A 137 -3.86 -1.48 -8.72
C GLY A 137 -4.34 -0.59 -7.56
N THR A 138 -3.43 0.17 -6.97
CA THR A 138 -3.74 1.32 -6.12
C THR A 138 -2.81 2.46 -6.48
N SER A 139 -3.20 3.70 -6.22
CA SER A 139 -2.44 4.89 -6.66
C SER A 139 -2.24 4.89 -8.19
N ILE A 140 -3.29 4.55 -8.92
CA ILE A 140 -3.31 4.53 -10.38
C ILE A 140 -4.17 5.68 -10.88
N THR A 141 -3.55 6.62 -11.57
CA THR A 141 -4.24 7.81 -12.06
C THR A 141 -5.29 7.45 -13.12
N GLU A 142 -4.90 6.69 -14.16
CA GLU A 142 -5.81 6.32 -15.25
C GLU A 142 -5.46 4.93 -15.80
N TYR A 143 -6.41 3.99 -15.68
CA TYR A 143 -6.21 2.59 -16.04
C TYR A 143 -6.13 2.34 -17.55
N GLY A 144 -6.80 3.14 -18.37
CA GLY A 144 -6.71 3.07 -19.82
C GLY A 144 -5.29 3.35 -20.30
N VAL A 145 -4.65 4.39 -19.73
CA VAL A 145 -3.25 4.74 -20.01
C VAL A 145 -2.29 3.68 -19.45
N ALA A 146 -2.51 3.25 -18.21
CA ALA A 146 -1.64 2.28 -17.54
C ALA A 146 -1.59 0.92 -18.25
N LEU A 147 -2.69 0.51 -18.89
CA LEU A 147 -2.88 -0.81 -19.49
C LEU A 147 -3.01 -0.79 -21.03
N ASP A 148 -2.85 0.39 -21.64
CA ASP A 148 -3.04 0.61 -23.09
C ASP A 148 -4.40 0.08 -23.56
N LEU A 149 -5.48 0.55 -22.90
CA LEU A 149 -6.85 0.16 -23.20
C LEU A 149 -7.56 1.25 -24.00
N GLU A 150 -7.93 0.96 -25.23
CA GLU A 150 -8.79 1.85 -26.00
C GLU A 150 -10.22 1.86 -25.44
N ASN A 151 -10.82 3.04 -25.33
CA ASN A 151 -12.20 3.22 -24.85
C ASN A 151 -12.48 2.62 -23.47
N PHE A 152 -11.54 2.77 -22.52
CA PHE A 152 -11.73 2.31 -21.16
C PHE A 152 -12.99 2.94 -20.53
N SER A 153 -13.79 2.13 -19.85
CA SER A 153 -15.11 2.53 -19.32
C SER A 153 -15.32 2.11 -17.86
N GLY A 154 -14.23 1.99 -17.08
CA GLY A 154 -14.31 1.69 -15.65
C GLY A 154 -14.20 0.22 -15.27
N VAL A 155 -14.19 -0.72 -16.23
CA VAL A 155 -13.90 -2.14 -16.04
C VAL A 155 -12.86 -2.57 -17.06
N THR A 156 -11.80 -3.24 -16.62
CA THR A 156 -10.70 -3.60 -17.55
C THR A 156 -11.04 -4.82 -18.41
N GLY A 157 -11.92 -5.70 -17.94
CA GLY A 157 -12.23 -6.98 -18.60
C GLY A 157 -11.06 -7.98 -18.63
N ARG A 158 -10.01 -7.70 -17.86
CA ARG A 158 -8.78 -8.53 -17.71
C ARG A 158 -8.67 -9.00 -16.26
N ASN A 159 -7.58 -9.70 -15.93
CA ASN A 159 -7.23 -10.06 -14.55
C ASN A 159 -6.79 -8.86 -13.68
N VAL A 160 -7.26 -7.66 -13.98
CA VAL A 160 -6.87 -6.40 -13.34
C VAL A 160 -8.10 -5.61 -12.91
N SER A 161 -8.09 -5.08 -11.69
CA SER A 161 -8.98 -4.06 -11.18
C SER A 161 -8.24 -3.19 -10.14
N GLY A 162 -8.94 -2.44 -9.29
CA GLY A 162 -8.35 -1.67 -8.19
C GLY A 162 -8.96 -0.30 -7.98
N THR A 163 -8.17 0.63 -7.45
CA THR A 163 -8.59 1.99 -7.12
C THR A 163 -7.81 3.04 -7.90
N SER A 164 -8.43 4.18 -8.16
CA SER A 164 -7.80 5.33 -8.82
C SER A 164 -7.50 6.44 -7.81
N ASP A 165 -6.36 7.12 -8.00
CA ASP A 165 -5.95 8.30 -7.24
C ASP A 165 -6.23 9.62 -7.95
N LEU A 166 -6.91 9.58 -9.09
CA LEU A 166 -7.18 10.78 -9.88
C LEU A 166 -8.08 11.75 -9.10
N ALA A 167 -7.49 12.81 -8.58
CA ALA A 167 -8.23 13.95 -8.05
C ALA A 167 -8.81 14.80 -9.20
N PRO A 168 -9.87 15.60 -8.97
CA PRO A 168 -10.49 16.41 -10.01
C PRO A 168 -9.55 17.53 -10.48
N LEU A 169 -9.01 17.38 -11.69
CA LEU A 169 -8.03 18.31 -12.28
C LEU A 169 -8.61 19.70 -12.55
N ASP A 170 -9.90 19.81 -12.87
CA ASP A 170 -10.63 21.07 -12.94
C ASP A 170 -10.66 21.78 -11.58
N GLY A 171 -10.88 21.02 -10.50
CA GLY A 171 -10.84 21.53 -9.14
C GLY A 171 -9.44 21.98 -8.72
N GLN A 172 -8.39 21.27 -9.15
CA GLN A 172 -6.99 21.69 -8.90
C GLN A 172 -6.62 22.96 -9.68
N ALA A 173 -7.07 23.06 -10.92
CA ALA A 173 -6.90 24.29 -11.72
C ALA A 173 -7.67 25.48 -11.10
N GLN A 174 -8.87 25.23 -10.57
CA GLN A 174 -9.62 26.26 -9.84
C GLN A 174 -8.91 26.66 -8.55
N LEU A 175 -8.39 25.72 -7.76
CA LEU A 175 -7.61 26.02 -6.55
C LEU A 175 -6.41 26.93 -6.86
N LEU A 176 -5.68 26.62 -7.94
CA LEU A 176 -4.56 27.44 -8.41
C LEU A 176 -5.05 28.86 -8.73
N HIS A 177 -6.16 28.98 -9.48
CA HIS A 177 -6.72 30.27 -9.86
C HIS A 177 -7.20 31.09 -8.67
N ASP A 178 -7.85 30.45 -7.69
CA ASP A 178 -8.37 31.12 -6.49
C ASP A 178 -7.23 31.69 -5.63
N LEU A 179 -6.10 30.95 -5.54
CA LEU A 179 -4.93 31.36 -4.74
C LEU A 179 -4.02 32.36 -5.47
N PHE A 180 -3.93 32.29 -6.79
CA PHE A 180 -3.01 33.10 -7.61
C PHE A 180 -3.72 33.75 -8.80
N PRO A 181 -4.77 34.58 -8.58
CA PRO A 181 -5.58 35.15 -9.65
C PRO A 181 -4.83 36.14 -10.53
N ASP A 182 -3.74 36.73 -10.04
CA ASP A 182 -2.91 37.69 -10.76
C ASP A 182 -1.79 37.06 -11.60
N ALA A 183 -1.54 35.75 -11.44
CA ALA A 183 -0.57 35.00 -12.23
C ALA A 183 -0.94 35.04 -13.72
N LYS A 184 0.08 35.08 -14.58
CA LYS A 184 -0.09 35.11 -16.06
C LYS A 184 0.40 33.81 -16.68
N SER A 185 1.41 33.18 -16.04
CA SER A 185 2.04 31.97 -16.52
C SER A 185 2.00 30.87 -15.46
N VAL A 186 1.72 29.66 -15.91
CA VAL A 186 1.77 28.44 -15.09
C VAL A 186 2.79 27.48 -15.68
N GLY A 187 3.82 27.15 -14.91
CA GLY A 187 4.75 26.09 -15.27
C GLY A 187 4.24 24.74 -14.76
N ILE A 188 4.14 23.73 -15.62
CA ILE A 188 3.85 22.37 -15.20
C ILE A 188 5.17 21.61 -15.10
N LEU A 189 5.56 21.22 -13.88
CA LEU A 189 6.79 20.49 -13.59
C LEU A 189 6.49 19.01 -13.38
N TYR A 190 7.07 18.12 -14.20
CA TYR A 190 6.73 16.70 -14.16
C TYR A 190 7.79 15.77 -14.73
N CYS A 191 7.73 14.48 -14.39
CA CYS A 191 8.56 13.43 -14.97
C CYS A 191 7.97 12.93 -16.29
N SER A 192 8.67 13.15 -17.40
CA SER A 192 8.23 12.67 -18.72
C SER A 192 8.29 11.15 -18.87
N GLY A 193 9.00 10.46 -18.00
CA GLY A 193 9.04 8.99 -17.91
C GLY A 193 7.76 8.37 -17.35
N GLU A 194 6.92 9.15 -16.66
CA GLU A 194 5.71 8.67 -15.99
C GLU A 194 4.44 8.89 -16.85
N PRO A 195 3.75 7.80 -17.29
CA PRO A 195 2.53 7.92 -18.09
C PRO A 195 1.38 8.64 -17.35
N ASN A 196 1.24 8.42 -16.04
CA ASN A 196 0.30 9.11 -15.16
C ASN A 196 0.48 10.62 -15.20
N SER A 197 1.71 11.09 -15.10
CA SER A 197 2.03 12.52 -15.13
C SER A 197 1.70 13.15 -16.48
N ARG A 198 2.09 12.51 -17.59
CA ARG A 198 1.75 13.00 -18.94
C ARG A 198 0.25 13.09 -19.19
N TYR A 199 -0.53 12.13 -18.69
CA TYR A 199 -1.99 12.19 -18.78
C TYR A 199 -2.53 13.42 -18.06
N GLN A 200 -2.13 13.63 -16.80
CA GLN A 200 -2.58 14.77 -16.00
C GLN A 200 -2.16 16.11 -16.62
N VAL A 201 -0.94 16.20 -17.14
CA VAL A 201 -0.45 17.41 -17.84
C VAL A 201 -1.34 17.76 -19.02
N THR A 202 -1.71 16.78 -19.84
CA THR A 202 -2.60 17.00 -20.99
C THR A 202 -3.96 17.53 -20.54
N GLU A 203 -4.56 16.89 -19.54
CA GLU A 203 -5.90 17.24 -19.06
C GLU A 203 -5.93 18.61 -18.34
N ILE A 204 -5.00 18.84 -17.40
CA ILE A 204 -5.02 20.09 -16.62
C ILE A 204 -4.70 21.30 -17.47
N THR A 205 -3.89 21.14 -18.52
CA THR A 205 -3.57 22.22 -19.47
C THR A 205 -4.84 22.80 -20.12
N VAL A 206 -5.85 21.97 -20.38
CA VAL A 206 -7.15 22.43 -20.90
C VAL A 206 -7.83 23.40 -19.92
N PHE A 207 -7.85 23.05 -18.64
CA PHE A 207 -8.48 23.86 -17.60
C PHE A 207 -7.69 25.14 -17.32
N LEU A 208 -6.37 25.07 -17.24
CA LEU A 208 -5.51 26.22 -17.01
C LEU A 208 -5.60 27.23 -18.17
N ASN A 209 -5.62 26.75 -19.40
CA ASN A 209 -5.84 27.61 -20.58
C ASN A 209 -7.23 28.28 -20.56
N ALA A 210 -8.27 27.60 -20.05
CA ALA A 210 -9.60 28.18 -19.91
C ALA A 210 -9.66 29.34 -18.90
N TYR A 211 -8.78 29.36 -17.90
CA TYR A 211 -8.56 30.50 -16.99
C TYR A 211 -7.71 31.63 -17.62
N GLY A 212 -7.13 31.38 -18.80
CA GLY A 212 -6.35 32.37 -19.54
C GLY A 212 -4.85 32.41 -19.20
N TYR A 213 -4.33 31.40 -18.54
CA TYR A 213 -2.89 31.28 -18.25
C TYR A 213 -2.10 30.93 -19.50
N GLU A 214 -0.87 31.45 -19.60
CA GLU A 214 0.16 30.90 -20.48
C GLU A 214 0.76 29.65 -19.80
N VAL A 215 0.45 28.46 -20.33
CA VAL A 215 0.91 27.19 -19.77
C VAL A 215 2.21 26.76 -20.45
N LYS A 216 3.24 26.44 -19.65
CA LYS A 216 4.52 25.91 -20.11
C LYS A 216 4.84 24.60 -19.44
N GLU A 217 5.33 23.63 -20.20
CA GLU A 217 5.75 22.33 -19.67
C GLU A 217 7.25 22.31 -19.39
N PHE A 218 7.61 21.87 -18.19
CA PHE A 218 8.97 21.65 -17.73
C PHE A 218 9.12 20.20 -17.31
N SER A 219 9.69 19.38 -18.19
CA SER A 219 9.82 17.95 -17.92
C SER A 219 11.26 17.56 -17.64
N PHE A 220 11.42 16.74 -16.61
CA PHE A 220 12.65 16.01 -16.32
C PHE A 220 12.48 14.52 -16.67
N THR A 221 13.56 13.79 -16.84
CA THR A 221 13.52 12.35 -17.18
C THR A 221 13.72 11.46 -15.96
N ASP A 222 14.52 11.93 -15.02
CA ASP A 222 14.83 11.25 -13.76
C ASP A 222 15.24 12.28 -12.69
N SER A 223 15.57 11.81 -11.49
CA SER A 223 15.92 12.63 -10.32
C SER A 223 17.16 13.52 -10.53
N ASN A 224 18.04 13.21 -11.48
CA ASN A 224 19.26 14.01 -11.72
C ASN A 224 18.92 15.35 -12.42
N ASP A 225 17.86 15.38 -13.21
CA ASP A 225 17.46 16.56 -13.97
C ASP A 225 16.48 17.46 -13.18
N VAL A 226 15.95 17.02 -12.05
CA VAL A 226 14.94 17.76 -11.28
C VAL A 226 15.41 19.16 -10.91
N ALA A 227 16.61 19.32 -10.37
CA ALA A 227 17.09 20.61 -9.90
C ALA A 227 17.21 21.67 -11.02
N PRO A 228 17.92 21.41 -12.13
CA PRO A 228 18.01 22.42 -13.21
C PRO A 228 16.67 22.71 -13.88
N VAL A 229 15.79 21.71 -14.04
CA VAL A 229 14.46 21.91 -14.65
C VAL A 229 13.54 22.69 -13.71
N THR A 230 13.60 22.43 -12.40
CA THR A 230 12.88 23.25 -11.40
C THR A 230 13.33 24.69 -11.43
N GLN A 231 14.64 24.96 -11.50
CA GLN A 231 15.14 26.33 -11.61
C GLN A 231 14.61 27.03 -12.86
N GLN A 232 14.61 26.33 -14.00
CA GLN A 232 14.07 26.89 -15.24
C GLN A 232 12.56 27.17 -15.11
N ALA A 233 11.80 26.25 -14.50
CA ALA A 233 10.36 26.45 -14.27
C ALA A 233 10.10 27.68 -13.40
N CYS A 234 10.89 27.88 -12.35
CA CYS A 234 10.79 29.05 -11.48
C CYS A 234 11.15 30.37 -12.23
N ASP A 235 12.15 30.33 -13.09
CA ASP A 235 12.59 31.53 -13.83
C ASP A 235 11.59 31.98 -14.90
N GLU A 236 10.72 31.06 -15.36
CA GLU A 236 9.82 31.29 -16.50
C GLU A 236 8.33 31.28 -16.13
N SER A 237 7.97 31.08 -14.84
CA SER A 237 6.58 30.95 -14.44
C SER A 237 6.26 31.76 -13.18
N ASP A 238 5.02 32.26 -13.09
CA ASP A 238 4.53 32.96 -11.90
C ASP A 238 4.11 31.98 -10.79
N VAL A 239 3.62 30.79 -11.19
CA VAL A 239 3.23 29.70 -10.31
C VAL A 239 3.55 28.35 -10.99
N ILE A 240 3.91 27.35 -10.21
CA ILE A 240 4.16 26.00 -10.69
C ILE A 240 3.01 25.08 -10.26
N TYR A 241 2.58 24.22 -11.17
CA TYR A 241 1.76 23.05 -10.86
C TYR A 241 2.59 21.77 -11.00
N ILE A 242 2.49 20.87 -10.02
CA ILE A 242 3.11 19.54 -10.07
C ILE A 242 1.98 18.53 -9.97
N PRO A 243 1.75 17.67 -11.00
CA PRO A 243 0.73 16.62 -10.95
C PRO A 243 1.07 15.55 -9.89
N THR A 244 0.25 14.54 -9.73
CA THR A 244 0.59 13.32 -9.00
C THR A 244 1.73 12.61 -9.75
N ASP A 245 2.97 12.82 -9.28
CA ASP A 245 4.23 12.44 -9.93
C ASP A 245 5.16 11.83 -8.89
N ASN A 246 5.51 10.55 -9.06
CA ASN A 246 6.28 9.81 -8.05
C ASN A 246 7.72 10.31 -7.95
N THR A 247 8.34 10.70 -9.06
CA THR A 247 9.71 11.22 -9.05
C THR A 247 9.77 12.62 -8.44
N ALA A 248 8.77 13.47 -8.70
CA ALA A 248 8.65 14.78 -8.05
C ALA A 248 8.40 14.63 -6.55
N ALA A 249 7.56 13.68 -6.11
CA ALA A 249 7.31 13.38 -4.70
C ALA A 249 8.60 12.95 -3.97
N ASP A 250 9.39 12.06 -4.57
CA ASP A 250 10.68 11.61 -4.02
C ASP A 250 11.72 12.77 -3.97
N CYS A 251 11.60 13.74 -4.86
CA CYS A 251 12.51 14.90 -4.97
C CYS A 251 11.93 16.19 -4.36
N ALA A 252 10.81 16.16 -3.65
CA ALA A 252 10.07 17.32 -3.19
C ALA A 252 10.93 18.31 -2.37
N GLU A 253 11.85 17.83 -1.53
CA GLU A 253 12.77 18.69 -0.79
C GLU A 253 13.71 19.47 -1.71
N THR A 254 14.23 18.84 -2.76
CA THR A 254 15.08 19.51 -3.76
C THR A 254 14.30 20.60 -4.50
N ILE A 255 13.06 20.31 -4.89
CA ILE A 255 12.17 21.25 -5.54
C ILE A 255 11.88 22.44 -4.62
N ASN A 256 11.55 22.19 -3.37
CA ASN A 256 11.25 23.21 -2.36
C ASN A 256 12.41 24.17 -2.15
N ASN A 257 13.63 23.65 -2.02
CA ASN A 257 14.83 24.45 -1.79
C ASN A 257 15.07 25.45 -2.93
N ILE A 258 14.68 25.13 -4.15
CA ILE A 258 14.82 26.00 -5.32
C ILE A 258 13.64 27.00 -5.37
N ALA A 259 12.41 26.50 -5.26
CA ALA A 259 11.19 27.28 -5.39
C ALA A 259 11.07 28.38 -4.31
N LEU A 260 11.46 28.08 -3.06
CA LEU A 260 11.48 29.06 -1.97
C LEU A 260 12.47 30.20 -2.23
N VAL A 261 13.65 29.89 -2.78
CA VAL A 261 14.66 30.91 -3.11
C VAL A 261 14.18 31.77 -4.28
N ALA A 262 13.59 31.17 -5.30
CA ALA A 262 13.00 31.85 -6.44
C ALA A 262 11.72 32.64 -6.08
N LYS A 263 11.07 32.30 -4.96
CA LYS A 263 9.75 32.80 -4.54
C LYS A 263 8.64 32.45 -5.53
N THR A 264 8.72 31.29 -6.15
CA THR A 264 7.71 30.77 -7.07
C THR A 264 6.84 29.76 -6.31
N PRO A 265 5.55 30.05 -6.05
CA PRO A 265 4.67 29.14 -5.32
C PRO A 265 4.34 27.89 -6.15
N ILE A 266 4.06 26.79 -5.44
CA ILE A 266 3.73 25.50 -6.07
C ILE A 266 2.35 25.06 -5.60
N ILE A 267 1.47 24.68 -6.55
CA ILE A 267 0.25 23.92 -6.29
C ILE A 267 0.52 22.46 -6.62
N ALA A 268 0.23 21.59 -5.68
CA ALA A 268 0.54 20.16 -5.76
C ALA A 268 -0.69 19.33 -6.17
N GLY A 269 -0.47 18.29 -6.95
CA GLY A 269 -1.48 17.32 -7.35
C GLY A 269 -1.86 16.31 -6.25
N GLU A 270 -1.00 16.18 -5.22
CA GLU A 270 -1.25 15.27 -4.10
C GLU A 270 -0.59 15.77 -2.80
N GLU A 271 -0.93 15.13 -1.67
CA GLU A 271 -0.57 15.57 -0.32
C GLU A 271 0.94 15.51 -0.02
N GLY A 272 1.63 14.43 -0.44
CA GLY A 272 3.07 14.27 -0.16
C GLY A 272 3.91 15.33 -0.86
N ILE A 273 3.58 15.67 -2.11
CA ILE A 273 4.21 16.79 -2.83
C ILE A 273 3.88 18.12 -2.13
N CYS A 274 2.62 18.30 -1.69
CA CYS A 274 2.22 19.49 -0.94
C CYS A 274 3.00 19.63 0.36
N HIS A 275 3.13 18.54 1.12
CA HIS A 275 3.94 18.51 2.34
C HIS A 275 5.40 18.89 2.06
N GLY A 276 5.98 18.35 0.98
CA GLY A 276 7.40 18.56 0.64
C GLY A 276 7.72 19.90 0.02
N CYS A 277 6.85 20.44 -0.85
CA CYS A 277 7.16 21.65 -1.61
C CYS A 277 5.95 22.51 -2.04
N GLY A 278 4.71 22.05 -1.81
CA GLY A 278 3.52 22.75 -2.26
C GLY A 278 2.95 23.71 -1.23
N VAL A 279 2.30 24.76 -1.69
CA VAL A 279 1.52 25.67 -0.84
C VAL A 279 0.20 25.04 -0.46
N ALA A 280 -0.48 24.45 -1.43
CA ALA A 280 -1.79 23.80 -1.25
C ALA A 280 -2.01 22.70 -2.29
N THR A 281 -3.00 21.87 -2.03
CA THR A 281 -3.47 20.77 -2.87
C THR A 281 -4.97 20.55 -2.73
N LEU A 282 -5.61 20.02 -3.76
CA LEU A 282 -6.88 19.31 -3.68
C LEU A 282 -6.58 17.83 -3.90
N THR A 283 -6.71 17.02 -2.88
CA THR A 283 -6.19 15.65 -2.83
C THR A 283 -7.22 14.65 -2.32
N ILE A 284 -6.81 13.40 -2.26
CA ILE A 284 -7.53 12.25 -1.69
C ILE A 284 -6.75 11.67 -0.51
N SER A 285 -7.39 10.76 0.23
CA SER A 285 -6.69 9.91 1.20
C SER A 285 -6.08 8.69 0.51
N TYR A 286 -4.76 8.62 0.43
CA TYR A 286 -4.05 7.46 -0.11
C TYR A 286 -4.22 6.22 0.77
N TYR A 287 -4.31 6.40 2.09
CA TYR A 287 -4.64 5.31 3.00
C TYR A 287 -5.99 4.68 2.67
N ASP A 288 -7.02 5.51 2.42
CA ASP A 288 -8.38 5.02 2.18
C ASP A 288 -8.49 4.28 0.84
N ILE A 289 -7.84 4.75 -0.23
CA ILE A 289 -7.82 4.00 -1.49
C ILE A 289 -7.05 2.69 -1.36
N GLY A 290 -5.95 2.68 -0.60
CA GLY A 290 -5.23 1.45 -0.26
C GLY A 290 -6.11 0.48 0.54
N TYR A 291 -6.82 0.97 1.54
CA TYR A 291 -7.74 0.19 2.35
C TYR A 291 -8.90 -0.40 1.50
N ALA A 292 -9.49 0.41 0.61
CA ALA A 292 -10.49 -0.06 -0.34
C ALA A 292 -9.93 -1.16 -1.26
N THR A 293 -8.71 -1.00 -1.77
CA THR A 293 -8.01 -2.04 -2.55
C THR A 293 -7.82 -3.33 -1.75
N GLY A 294 -7.52 -3.22 -0.45
CA GLY A 294 -7.44 -4.38 0.45
C GLY A 294 -8.77 -5.10 0.66
N LEU A 295 -9.88 -4.35 0.73
CA LEU A 295 -11.23 -4.94 0.75
C LEU A 295 -11.55 -5.66 -0.56
N MET A 296 -11.19 -5.09 -1.72
CA MET A 296 -11.33 -5.75 -3.03
C MET A 296 -10.51 -7.06 -3.07
N ALA A 297 -9.29 -7.06 -2.52
CA ALA A 297 -8.46 -8.26 -2.42
C ALA A 297 -9.12 -9.34 -1.56
N TYR A 298 -9.75 -8.96 -0.44
CA TYR A 298 -10.52 -9.88 0.38
C TYR A 298 -11.68 -10.52 -0.40
N GLU A 299 -12.43 -9.75 -1.19
CA GLU A 299 -13.52 -10.28 -2.02
C GLU A 299 -13.01 -11.31 -3.05
N ILE A 300 -11.85 -11.07 -3.65
CA ILE A 300 -11.23 -12.03 -4.59
C ILE A 300 -10.77 -13.29 -3.85
N LEU A 301 -9.97 -13.13 -2.81
CA LEU A 301 -9.30 -14.25 -2.13
C LEU A 301 -10.26 -15.13 -1.32
N ALA A 302 -11.19 -14.52 -0.58
CA ALA A 302 -12.06 -15.23 0.33
C ALA A 302 -13.43 -15.59 -0.27
N ASN A 303 -13.99 -14.70 -1.10
CA ASN A 303 -15.34 -14.83 -1.65
C ASN A 303 -15.36 -15.26 -3.13
N GLY A 304 -14.18 -15.31 -3.79
CA GLY A 304 -14.06 -15.78 -5.18
C GLY A 304 -14.63 -14.80 -6.20
N ALA A 305 -14.58 -13.49 -5.90
CA ALA A 305 -14.99 -12.46 -6.84
C ALA A 305 -14.14 -12.50 -8.12
N ASP A 306 -14.77 -12.32 -9.25
CA ASP A 306 -14.10 -12.25 -10.55
C ASP A 306 -13.53 -10.85 -10.77
N VAL A 307 -12.22 -10.72 -10.64
CA VAL A 307 -11.49 -9.45 -10.82
C VAL A 307 -11.79 -8.78 -12.16
N SER A 308 -12.06 -9.56 -13.21
CA SER A 308 -12.33 -9.03 -14.56
C SER A 308 -13.66 -8.29 -14.67
N GLN A 309 -14.55 -8.49 -13.70
CA GLN A 309 -15.87 -7.85 -13.61
C GLN A 309 -15.92 -6.75 -12.55
N MET A 310 -14.87 -6.61 -11.73
CA MET A 310 -14.82 -5.58 -10.70
C MET A 310 -14.56 -4.21 -11.35
N PRO A 311 -15.38 -3.19 -11.05
CA PRO A 311 -15.12 -1.84 -11.52
C PRO A 311 -13.90 -1.25 -10.81
N ILE A 312 -13.25 -0.29 -11.47
CA ILE A 312 -12.29 0.59 -10.79
C ILE A 312 -13.06 1.47 -9.81
N GLU A 313 -12.58 1.53 -8.56
CA GLU A 313 -13.14 2.39 -7.53
C GLU A 313 -12.37 3.71 -7.45
N TYR A 314 -13.08 4.79 -7.12
CA TYR A 314 -12.53 6.13 -6.97
C TYR A 314 -12.64 6.59 -5.53
N ALA A 315 -11.78 7.51 -5.11
CA ALA A 315 -11.89 8.12 -3.79
C ALA A 315 -13.26 8.78 -3.63
N PRO A 316 -13.98 8.53 -2.51
CA PRO A 316 -15.31 9.07 -2.31
C PRO A 316 -15.31 10.56 -1.99
N GLU A 317 -14.20 11.09 -1.49
CA GLU A 317 -14.07 12.48 -1.02
C GLU A 317 -12.76 13.10 -1.49
N PHE A 318 -12.81 14.43 -1.70
CA PHE A 318 -11.66 15.26 -2.03
C PHE A 318 -11.49 16.31 -0.96
N VAL A 319 -10.25 16.49 -0.48
CA VAL A 319 -9.92 17.37 0.63
C VAL A 319 -8.95 18.45 0.17
N LYS A 320 -9.24 19.72 0.51
CA LYS A 320 -8.30 20.81 0.34
C LYS A 320 -7.31 20.80 1.51
N LYS A 321 -6.03 20.71 1.19
CA LYS A 321 -4.97 20.77 2.20
C LYS A 321 -3.95 21.84 1.86
N TYR A 322 -3.25 22.36 2.88
CA TYR A 322 -2.19 23.34 2.69
C TYR A 322 -1.01 23.06 3.63
N ASN A 323 0.16 23.53 3.23
CA ASN A 323 1.36 23.46 4.06
C ASN A 323 1.57 24.82 4.78
N PRO A 324 1.35 24.90 6.09
CA PRO A 324 1.46 26.15 6.85
C PRO A 324 2.83 26.82 6.73
N ALA A 325 3.91 26.01 6.79
CA ALA A 325 5.27 26.51 6.77
C ALA A 325 5.65 27.15 5.43
N ILE A 326 5.13 26.59 4.33
CA ILE A 326 5.35 27.11 2.97
C ILE A 326 4.40 28.28 2.70
N ALA A 327 3.12 28.17 3.09
CA ALA A 327 2.12 29.22 2.93
C ALA A 327 2.53 30.55 3.57
N ASP A 328 3.12 30.50 4.77
CA ASP A 328 3.64 31.65 5.49
C ASP A 328 4.72 32.40 4.69
N GLN A 329 5.52 31.72 3.87
CA GLN A 329 6.57 32.36 3.05
C GLN A 329 5.98 33.24 1.94
N TYR A 330 4.74 32.94 1.53
CA TYR A 330 4.01 33.69 0.50
C TYR A 330 2.95 34.62 1.09
N GLY A 331 2.80 34.66 2.43
CA GLY A 331 1.82 35.49 3.13
C GLY A 331 0.38 35.05 2.87
N LEU A 332 0.16 33.77 2.56
CA LEU A 332 -1.17 33.21 2.32
C LEU A 332 -1.82 32.79 3.62
N VAL A 333 -3.14 33.04 3.73
CA VAL A 333 -3.96 32.68 4.87
C VAL A 333 -5.10 31.78 4.37
N PHE A 334 -5.24 30.62 4.95
CA PHE A 334 -6.23 29.62 4.60
C PHE A 334 -7.41 29.60 5.58
N GLY A 335 -8.62 29.35 5.08
CA GLY A 335 -9.84 29.24 5.86
C GLY A 335 -10.04 27.83 6.46
N GLU A 336 -11.15 27.67 7.20
CA GLU A 336 -11.51 26.40 7.86
C GLU A 336 -11.82 25.26 6.88
N GLU A 337 -12.01 25.56 5.59
CA GLU A 337 -12.22 24.58 4.50
C GLU A 337 -10.93 23.87 4.08
N PHE A 338 -9.78 24.28 4.60
CA PHE A 338 -8.49 23.64 4.37
C PHE A 338 -7.99 22.92 5.63
N GLU A 339 -7.53 21.71 5.45
CA GLU A 339 -6.78 20.98 6.45
C GLU A 339 -5.27 21.20 6.28
N THR A 340 -4.50 21.03 7.34
CA THR A 340 -3.04 21.02 7.21
C THR A 340 -2.55 19.69 6.67
N VAL A 341 -1.51 19.72 5.81
CA VAL A 341 -0.77 18.49 5.48
C VAL A 341 -0.06 17.95 6.73
N GLU A 342 0.00 16.62 6.89
CA GLU A 342 0.65 15.93 8.01
C GLU A 342 2.11 15.57 7.71
#